data_dc08c3c224e135dbbfdf557be2c14e61
#
_entry.id   dc08c3c224e135dbbfdf557be2c14e61
#
_cell.length_a   1.000
_cell.length_b   1.000
_cell.length_c   1.000
_cell.angle_alpha   90.00
_cell.angle_beta   90.00
_cell.angle_gamma   90.00
#
_symmetry.space_group_name_H-M   'P 1'
#
loop_
_entity.id
_entity.type
_entity.pdbx_description
1 polymer ?
#
loop_
_entity_poly.entity_id
_entity_poly.type
_entity_poly.pdbx_seq_one_letter_code
_entity_poly.pdbx_strand_id
1 'polypeptide(L)'
;MNLGIDVLMLLNISWFGVAAFFFSVKATSAARMILPSALRSEPLLHALAYAIRFLAGMNLAFAVLSALVLLDPAGFGVKQKAWLLGVLAMAHASQFAFNLPHALRLDGMPGASAPGLNAPMWRIFTVDGLLMAANAVMCAAIAFRA
;
A
#
# COMPACT_ATOMS: atom_id res chain seq x y z
N MET A 1 2.11 26.46 -3.60
CA MET A 1 1.62 25.11 -3.24
C MET A 1 1.02 24.49 -4.48
N ASN A 2 1.32 23.24 -4.80
CA ASN A 2 0.77 22.56 -5.97
C ASN A 2 -0.39 21.68 -5.51
N LEU A 3 -1.62 22.10 -5.76
CA LEU A 3 -2.83 21.42 -5.32
C LEU A 3 -2.81 19.88 -5.63
N GLY A 4 -2.25 19.51 -6.78
CA GLY A 4 -2.16 18.10 -7.16
C GLY A 4 -1.25 17.28 -6.23
N ILE A 5 -0.12 17.85 -5.79
CA ILE A 5 0.78 17.20 -4.82
C ILE A 5 0.08 17.09 -3.47
N ASP A 6 -0.57 18.16 -3.01
CA ASP A 6 -1.22 18.18 -1.69
C ASP A 6 -2.36 17.15 -1.62
N VAL A 7 -3.19 17.06 -2.65
CA VAL A 7 -4.24 16.03 -2.76
C VAL A 7 -3.63 14.62 -2.74
N LEU A 8 -2.55 14.41 -3.50
CA LEU A 8 -1.91 13.10 -3.56
C LEU A 8 -1.26 12.71 -2.23
N MET A 9 -0.65 13.67 -1.50
CA MET A 9 -0.14 13.43 -0.15
C MET A 9 -1.27 13.05 0.82
N LEU A 10 -2.42 13.74 0.77
CA LEU A 10 -3.59 13.39 1.59
C LEU A 10 -4.10 11.98 1.30
N LEU A 11 -4.14 11.58 0.03
CA LEU A 11 -4.53 10.22 -0.36
C LEU A 11 -3.55 9.17 0.17
N ASN A 12 -2.24 9.43 0.07
CA ASN A 12 -1.20 8.54 0.61
C ASN A 12 -1.29 8.45 2.15
N ILE A 13 -1.45 9.58 2.85
CA ILE A 13 -1.65 9.61 4.32
C ILE A 13 -2.85 8.75 4.70
N SER A 14 -3.97 8.94 4.02
CA SER A 14 -5.21 8.21 4.32
C SER A 14 -5.03 6.72 4.07
N TRP A 15 -4.48 6.33 2.94
CA TRP A 15 -4.32 4.93 2.56
C TRP A 15 -3.33 4.19 3.46
N PHE A 16 -2.13 4.71 3.62
CA PHE A 16 -1.13 4.12 4.50
C PHE A 16 -1.52 4.19 5.98
N GLY A 17 -2.23 5.25 6.41
CA GLY A 17 -2.76 5.37 7.77
C GLY A 17 -3.81 4.29 8.08
N VAL A 18 -4.75 4.07 7.17
CA VAL A 18 -5.74 2.98 7.28
C VAL A 18 -5.05 1.63 7.30
N ALA A 19 -4.07 1.39 6.41
CA ALA A 19 -3.32 0.15 6.39
C ALA A 19 -2.52 -0.06 7.69
N ALA A 20 -1.86 0.98 8.21
CA ALA A 20 -1.14 0.92 9.48
C ALA A 20 -2.07 0.54 10.64
N PHE A 21 -3.23 1.18 10.74
CA PHE A 21 -4.24 0.85 11.74
C PHE A 21 -4.74 -0.60 11.59
N PHE A 22 -5.07 -1.01 10.36
CA PHE A 22 -5.62 -2.32 10.11
C PHE A 22 -4.62 -3.43 10.41
N PHE A 23 -3.37 -3.27 10.01
CA PHE A 23 -2.32 -4.25 10.23
C PHE A 23 -1.78 -4.25 11.68
N SER A 24 -1.95 -3.18 12.46
CA SER A 24 -1.59 -3.15 13.88
C SER A 24 -2.75 -3.62 14.77
N VAL A 25 -3.84 -2.86 14.80
CA VAL A 25 -4.96 -3.05 15.74
C VAL A 25 -5.87 -4.20 15.32
N LYS A 26 -6.08 -4.39 14.02
CA LYS A 26 -6.94 -5.42 13.42
C LYS A 26 -6.14 -6.55 12.74
N ALA A 27 -4.92 -6.82 13.21
CA ALA A 27 -3.98 -7.75 12.58
C ALA A 27 -4.58 -9.15 12.34
N THR A 28 -5.36 -9.70 13.30
CA THR A 28 -6.04 -10.98 13.11
C THR A 28 -7.11 -10.93 12.02
N SER A 29 -7.84 -9.82 11.91
CA SER A 29 -8.83 -9.63 10.83
C SER A 29 -8.15 -9.50 9.48
N ALA A 30 -7.01 -8.80 9.41
CA ALA A 30 -6.18 -8.70 8.22
C ALA A 30 -5.63 -10.07 7.80
N ALA A 31 -5.12 -10.85 8.75
CA ALA A 31 -4.65 -12.22 8.49
C ALA A 31 -5.77 -13.12 7.94
N ARG A 32 -6.98 -13.04 8.51
CA ARG A 32 -8.15 -13.77 7.99
C ARG A 32 -8.56 -13.36 6.59
N MET A 33 -8.31 -12.11 6.20
CA MET A 33 -8.61 -11.61 4.87
C MET A 33 -7.64 -12.15 3.81
N ILE A 34 -6.36 -12.33 4.21
CA ILE A 34 -5.29 -12.82 3.35
C ILE A 34 -5.35 -14.36 3.21
N LEU A 35 -5.57 -15.08 4.34
CA LEU A 35 -5.56 -16.54 4.34
C LEU A 35 -6.85 -17.13 3.76
N PRO A 36 -6.75 -18.09 2.84
CA PRO A 36 -7.86 -18.93 2.43
C PRO A 36 -8.51 -19.62 3.63
N SER A 37 -9.83 -19.81 3.62
CA SER A 37 -10.58 -20.38 4.74
C SER A 37 -10.05 -21.74 5.19
N ALA A 38 -9.61 -22.58 4.26
CA ALA A 38 -9.05 -23.90 4.54
C ALA A 38 -7.71 -23.87 5.30
N LEU A 39 -6.99 -22.74 5.26
CA LEU A 39 -5.69 -22.57 5.92
C LEU A 39 -5.76 -21.77 7.22
N ARG A 40 -6.95 -21.41 7.69
CA ARG A 40 -7.15 -20.59 8.89
C ARG A 40 -7.05 -21.39 10.20
N SER A 41 -6.04 -22.26 10.33
CA SER A 41 -5.74 -22.84 11.63
C SER A 41 -5.28 -21.76 12.62
N GLU A 42 -5.60 -21.93 13.91
CA GLU A 42 -5.23 -20.94 14.93
C GLU A 42 -3.73 -20.61 14.96
N PRO A 43 -2.79 -21.57 14.96
CA PRO A 43 -1.37 -21.28 14.99
C PRO A 43 -0.91 -20.45 13.78
N LEU A 44 -1.35 -20.80 12.57
CA LEU A 44 -0.97 -20.09 11.35
C LEU A 44 -1.57 -18.69 11.32
N LEU A 45 -2.81 -18.54 11.74
CA LEU A 45 -3.49 -17.25 11.81
C LEU A 45 -2.77 -16.29 12.76
N HIS A 46 -2.36 -16.79 13.95
CA HIS A 46 -1.61 -15.99 14.92
C HIS A 46 -0.22 -15.63 14.41
N ALA A 47 0.52 -16.57 13.81
CA ALA A 47 1.83 -16.32 13.24
C ALA A 47 1.76 -15.25 12.15
N LEU A 48 0.78 -15.34 11.24
CA LEU A 48 0.58 -14.34 10.20
C LEU A 48 0.16 -13.00 10.79
N ALA A 49 -0.79 -12.97 11.74
CA ALA A 49 -1.21 -11.74 12.40
C ALA A 49 -0.04 -11.04 13.12
N TYR A 50 0.90 -11.80 13.68
CA TYR A 50 2.11 -11.24 14.26
C TYR A 50 3.04 -10.67 13.20
N ALA A 51 3.28 -11.41 12.11
CA ALA A 51 4.17 -10.98 11.03
C ALA A 51 3.67 -9.71 10.33
N ILE A 52 2.36 -9.60 10.05
CA ILE A 52 1.82 -8.42 9.36
C ILE A 52 1.85 -7.13 10.20
N ARG A 53 2.02 -7.21 11.53
CA ARG A 53 2.24 -6.02 12.36
C ARG A 53 3.51 -5.26 11.97
N PHE A 54 4.51 -5.95 11.43
CA PHE A 54 5.69 -5.31 10.89
C PHE A 54 5.35 -4.39 9.72
N LEU A 55 4.42 -4.80 8.86
CA LEU A 55 3.92 -3.97 7.75
C LEU A 55 3.19 -2.72 8.25
N ALA A 56 2.57 -2.78 9.43
CA ALA A 56 1.93 -1.62 10.04
C ALA A 56 2.93 -0.48 10.30
N GLY A 57 4.10 -0.82 10.82
CA GLY A 57 5.17 0.16 11.06
C GLY A 57 5.66 0.82 9.77
N MET A 58 5.85 0.05 8.71
CA MET A 58 6.23 0.58 7.40
C MET A 58 5.16 1.51 6.81
N ASN A 59 3.89 1.09 6.87
CA ASN A 59 2.77 1.92 6.41
C ASN A 59 2.66 3.22 7.22
N LEU A 60 2.85 3.14 8.55
CA LEU A 60 2.86 4.33 9.40
C LEU A 60 3.98 5.29 9.00
N ALA A 61 5.18 4.78 8.72
CA ALA A 61 6.31 5.61 8.28
C ALA A 61 5.99 6.35 6.97
N PHE A 62 5.38 5.69 5.98
CA PHE A 62 4.94 6.35 4.74
C PHE A 62 3.85 7.39 4.97
N ALA A 63 2.88 7.11 5.87
CA ALA A 63 1.85 8.07 6.23
C ALA A 63 2.46 9.32 6.89
N VAL A 64 3.36 9.13 7.86
CA VAL A 64 4.05 10.22 8.56
C VAL A 64 4.91 11.04 7.60
N LEU A 65 5.69 10.38 6.72
CA LEU A 65 6.53 11.06 5.74
C LEU A 65 5.69 11.90 4.77
N SER A 66 4.56 11.38 4.31
CA SER A 66 3.61 12.14 3.47
C SER A 66 3.01 13.34 4.23
N ALA A 67 2.70 13.16 5.52
CA ALA A 67 2.19 14.23 6.37
C ALA A 67 3.23 15.34 6.58
N LEU A 68 4.51 14.99 6.79
CA LEU A 68 5.58 15.98 6.93
C LEU A 68 5.73 16.86 5.69
N VAL A 69 5.63 16.27 4.48
CA VAL A 69 5.67 17.06 3.23
C VAL A 69 4.48 18.02 3.12
N LEU A 70 3.30 17.59 3.62
CA LEU A 70 2.10 18.42 3.58
C LEU A 70 2.16 19.55 4.61
N LEU A 71 2.68 19.27 5.82
CA LEU A 71 2.73 20.24 6.94
C LEU A 71 3.88 21.24 6.80
N ASP A 72 5.01 20.82 6.21
CA ASP A 72 6.16 21.70 5.95
C ASP A 72 6.54 21.67 4.46
N PRO A 73 5.72 22.25 3.57
CA PRO A 73 5.98 22.22 2.13
C PRO A 73 7.23 23.03 1.74
N ALA A 74 7.71 23.94 2.58
CA ALA A 74 8.92 24.73 2.34
C ALA A 74 10.20 23.96 2.69
N GLY A 75 10.15 23.08 3.68
CA GLY A 75 11.25 22.19 4.08
C GLY A 75 11.58 21.13 3.04
N PHE A 76 10.68 20.87 2.09
CA PHE A 76 10.88 19.90 1.02
C PHE A 76 11.00 20.60 -0.33
N GLY A 77 12.21 20.64 -0.90
CA GLY A 77 12.45 21.14 -2.25
C GLY A 77 11.79 20.28 -3.33
N VAL A 78 11.77 20.79 -4.56
CA VAL A 78 11.13 20.12 -5.71
C VAL A 78 11.68 18.72 -5.96
N LYS A 79 13.01 18.53 -5.87
CA LYS A 79 13.64 17.21 -6.02
C LYS A 79 13.23 16.22 -4.94
N GLN A 80 13.19 16.66 -3.67
CA GLN A 80 12.78 15.79 -2.56
C GLN A 80 11.33 15.33 -2.70
N LYS A 81 10.43 16.21 -3.13
CA LYS A 81 9.04 15.85 -3.43
C LYS A 81 8.95 14.84 -4.57
N ALA A 82 9.71 15.01 -5.64
CA ALA A 82 9.75 14.04 -6.73
C ALA A 82 10.27 12.68 -6.26
N TRP A 83 11.38 12.65 -5.52
CA TRP A 83 11.91 11.39 -4.98
C TRP A 83 10.93 10.69 -4.03
N LEU A 84 10.27 11.44 -3.16
CA LEU A 84 9.28 10.86 -2.27
C LEU A 84 8.11 10.25 -3.05
N LEU A 85 7.58 10.96 -4.05
CA LEU A 85 6.53 10.42 -4.92
C LEU A 85 6.99 9.15 -5.65
N GLY A 86 8.25 9.10 -6.09
CA GLY A 86 8.86 7.89 -6.65
C GLY A 86 8.90 6.73 -5.65
N VAL A 87 9.28 7.00 -4.40
CA VAL A 87 9.29 5.99 -3.33
C VAL A 87 7.87 5.51 -3.01
N LEU A 88 6.89 6.41 -2.92
CA LEU A 88 5.49 6.05 -2.71
C LEU A 88 4.92 5.24 -3.88
N ALA A 89 5.28 5.61 -5.12
CA ALA A 89 4.93 4.81 -6.30
C ALA A 89 5.50 3.39 -6.22
N MET A 90 6.75 3.21 -5.80
CA MET A 90 7.36 1.89 -5.61
C MET A 90 6.70 1.10 -4.48
N ALA A 91 6.32 1.75 -3.37
CA ALA A 91 5.61 1.10 -2.27
C ALA A 91 4.27 0.52 -2.74
N HIS A 92 3.49 1.30 -3.47
CA HIS A 92 2.24 0.82 -4.08
C HIS A 92 2.48 -0.21 -5.18
N ALA A 93 3.51 -0.03 -6.02
CA ALA A 93 3.87 -0.97 -7.07
C ALA A 93 4.21 -2.36 -6.51
N SER A 94 4.91 -2.42 -5.38
CA SER A 94 5.23 -3.69 -4.74
C SER A 94 3.97 -4.43 -4.27
N GLN A 95 3.04 -3.73 -3.63
CA GLN A 95 1.77 -4.30 -3.19
C GLN A 95 0.91 -4.75 -4.39
N PHE A 96 0.85 -3.93 -5.44
CA PHE A 96 0.15 -4.26 -6.69
C PHE A 96 0.77 -5.48 -7.37
N ALA A 97 2.09 -5.50 -7.57
CA ALA A 97 2.78 -6.57 -8.28
C ALA A 97 2.67 -7.93 -7.56
N PHE A 98 2.81 -7.95 -6.23
CA PHE A 98 2.68 -9.20 -5.45
C PHE A 98 1.25 -9.73 -5.43
N ASN A 99 0.23 -8.89 -5.60
CA ASN A 99 -1.16 -9.32 -5.70
C ASN A 99 -1.60 -9.64 -7.15
N LEU A 100 -0.80 -9.28 -8.15
CA LEU A 100 -1.14 -9.47 -9.57
C LEU A 100 -1.33 -10.95 -9.94
N PRO A 101 -0.46 -11.91 -9.53
CA PRO A 101 -0.67 -13.33 -9.82
C PRO A 101 -2.01 -13.83 -9.27
N HIS A 102 -2.37 -13.44 -8.04
CA HIS A 102 -3.66 -13.77 -7.44
C HIS A 102 -4.85 -13.15 -8.21
N ALA A 103 -4.71 -11.89 -8.63
CA ALA A 103 -5.73 -11.22 -9.43
C ALA A 103 -5.97 -11.92 -10.77
N LEU A 104 -4.89 -12.39 -11.41
CA LEU A 104 -4.93 -13.10 -12.69
C LEU A 104 -5.16 -14.61 -12.55
N ARG A 105 -5.32 -15.13 -11.32
CA ARG A 105 -5.46 -16.57 -11.03
C ARG A 105 -4.32 -17.43 -11.58
N LEU A 106 -3.12 -16.88 -11.61
CA LEU A 106 -1.91 -17.56 -12.11
C LEU A 106 -1.22 -18.40 -11.03
N ASP A 107 -1.64 -18.27 -9.77
CA ASP A 107 -1.06 -18.99 -8.64
C ASP A 107 -1.60 -20.44 -8.65
N GLY A 108 -0.97 -21.28 -9.44
CA GLY A 108 -1.21 -22.71 -9.46
C GLY A 108 -0.74 -23.39 -8.17
N MET A 109 -1.29 -23.04 -7.01
CA MET A 109 -1.08 -23.84 -5.80
C MET A 109 -1.73 -25.21 -6.01
N PRO A 110 -0.97 -26.31 -5.92
CA PRO A 110 -1.53 -27.64 -6.07
C PRO A 110 -2.63 -27.88 -5.01
N GLY A 111 -3.84 -28.17 -5.47
CA GLY A 111 -4.97 -28.53 -4.60
C GLY A 111 -5.92 -27.39 -4.21
N ALA A 112 -5.66 -26.16 -4.63
CA ALA A 112 -6.66 -25.11 -4.54
C ALA A 112 -7.06 -24.69 -5.96
N SER A 113 -8.34 -24.77 -6.28
CA SER A 113 -8.89 -23.84 -7.26
C SER A 113 -8.58 -22.45 -6.71
N ALA A 114 -7.54 -21.78 -7.25
CA ALA A 114 -7.04 -20.53 -6.70
C ALA A 114 -8.23 -19.58 -6.50
N PRO A 115 -8.65 -19.29 -5.25
CA PRO A 115 -9.69 -18.32 -5.05
C PRO A 115 -9.08 -17.00 -5.50
N GLY A 116 -9.61 -16.45 -6.58
CA GLY A 116 -9.23 -15.09 -6.98
C GLY A 116 -9.39 -14.13 -5.81
N LEU A 117 -8.85 -12.94 -5.92
CA LEU A 117 -8.94 -11.92 -4.87
C LEU A 117 -10.39 -11.81 -4.38
N ASN A 118 -10.60 -11.87 -3.08
CA ASN A 118 -11.91 -11.54 -2.49
C ASN A 118 -12.19 -10.03 -2.63
N ALA A 119 -13.44 -9.60 -2.41
CA ALA A 119 -13.84 -8.21 -2.62
C ALA A 119 -12.97 -7.18 -1.85
N PRO A 120 -12.58 -7.38 -0.58
CA PRO A 120 -11.63 -6.50 0.09
C PRO A 120 -10.27 -6.44 -0.61
N MET A 121 -9.72 -7.58 -1.02
CA MET A 121 -8.42 -7.63 -1.71
C MET A 121 -8.47 -6.96 -3.08
N TRP A 122 -9.57 -7.07 -3.82
CA TRP A 122 -9.77 -6.33 -5.07
C TRP A 122 -9.74 -4.81 -4.86
N ARG A 123 -10.33 -4.31 -3.76
CA ARG A 123 -10.27 -2.87 -3.43
C ARG A 123 -8.83 -2.44 -3.16
N ILE A 124 -8.09 -3.20 -2.35
CA ILE A 124 -6.68 -2.92 -2.06
C ILE A 124 -5.88 -2.90 -3.36
N PHE A 125 -5.98 -3.95 -4.17
CA PHE A 125 -5.30 -4.06 -5.45
C PHE A 125 -5.60 -2.87 -6.39
N THR A 126 -6.87 -2.48 -6.51
CA THR A 126 -7.27 -1.36 -7.37
C THR A 126 -6.71 -0.03 -6.85
N VAL A 127 -6.83 0.24 -5.55
CA VAL A 127 -6.36 1.51 -4.98
C VAL A 127 -4.83 1.59 -5.05
N ASP A 128 -4.11 0.50 -4.77
CA ASP A 128 -2.65 0.48 -4.92
C ASP A 128 -2.23 0.73 -6.37
N GLY A 129 -2.92 0.13 -7.36
CA GLY A 129 -2.66 0.40 -8.77
C GLY A 129 -2.90 1.86 -9.17
N LEU A 130 -3.97 2.46 -8.70
CA LEU A 130 -4.28 3.87 -8.97
C LEU A 130 -3.28 4.82 -8.30
N LEU A 131 -2.94 4.58 -7.03
CA LEU A 131 -1.97 5.40 -6.30
C LEU A 131 -0.55 5.21 -6.85
N MET A 132 -0.16 4.01 -7.25
CA MET A 132 1.08 3.76 -7.98
C MET A 132 1.18 4.65 -9.22
N ALA A 133 0.17 4.60 -10.08
CA ALA A 133 0.15 5.38 -11.32
C ALA A 133 0.16 6.89 -11.04
N ALA A 134 -0.66 7.37 -10.11
CA ALA A 134 -0.75 8.79 -9.77
C ALA A 134 0.57 9.33 -9.20
N ASN A 135 1.20 8.60 -8.27
CA ASN A 135 2.49 8.98 -7.70
C ASN A 135 3.60 8.97 -8.78
N ALA A 136 3.64 7.96 -9.65
CA ALA A 136 4.63 7.86 -10.72
C ALA A 136 4.48 8.99 -11.75
N VAL A 137 3.27 9.29 -12.19
CA VAL A 137 2.99 10.38 -13.13
C VAL A 137 3.38 11.73 -12.54
N MET A 138 3.03 11.98 -11.27
CA MET A 138 3.37 13.24 -10.60
C MET A 138 4.88 13.35 -10.38
N CYS A 139 5.57 12.27 -10.00
CA CYS A 139 7.02 12.21 -9.91
C CYS A 139 7.67 12.59 -11.24
N ALA A 140 7.26 11.97 -12.35
CA ALA A 140 7.75 12.26 -13.67
C ALA A 140 7.47 13.71 -14.08
N ALA A 141 6.25 14.20 -13.90
CA ALA A 141 5.85 15.57 -14.23
C ALA A 141 6.68 16.64 -13.50
N ILE A 142 7.09 16.36 -12.26
CA ILE A 142 7.98 17.25 -11.50
C ILE A 142 9.42 17.15 -12.03
N ALA A 143 9.92 15.92 -12.23
CA ALA A 143 11.30 15.69 -12.66
C ALA A 143 11.60 16.30 -14.04
N PHE A 144 10.62 16.31 -14.97
CA PHE A 144 10.79 16.93 -16.30
C PHE A 144 10.69 18.46 -16.29
N ARG A 145 10.27 19.08 -15.18
CA ARG A 145 10.15 20.55 -15.06
C ARG A 145 11.26 21.18 -14.22
N ALA A 146 12.04 20.36 -13.53
CA ALA A 146 13.14 20.78 -12.66
C ALA A 146 14.49 20.80 -13.40
#